data_b8ab17a416d3f0a70539ab744bb23316
#
_entry.id   b8ab17a416d3f0a70539ab744bb23316
#
_cell.length_a   1.000
_cell.length_b   1.000
_cell.length_c   1.000
_cell.angle_alpha   90.00
_cell.angle_beta   90.00
_cell.angle_gamma   90.00
#
_symmetry.space_group_name_H-M   'P 1'
#
loop_
_entity.id
_entity.type
_entity.pdbx_description
1 polymer ?
#
loop_
_entity_poly.entity_id
_entity_poly.type
_entity_poly.pdbx_seq_one_letter_code
_entity_poly.pdbx_strand_id
1 'polypeptide(L)'
;MNPTRRLGLQANLIFVLGLLLALMLPAVKAQSPAPATESVPVRPSPSAGATEFATATAFLVAPRLLVSAQHGLINRDRVFVGAGRGGKFVRAKVVATDDRLDLALLEADVAGEPLAIAAWDSVPIGIEVAALGFPRSAGAPGDQRITTGILNGEHQQRGRSDWFQLSAEIHRGNSGGPVIAADGTVVGVISHKLDALRTAEKTNELPQNVNFALKSQHLIDFLRAQSVPITVVPLNRSRQQRPFELFQRHSPSVLMVISTRPKSQAEPKGQGETRN
;
A
#
# COMPACT_ATOMS: atom_id res chain seq x y z
N MET A 1 -56.10 -12.06 -37.96
CA MET A 1 -56.75 -13.34 -37.63
C MET A 1 -56.10 -13.87 -36.34
N ASN A 2 -56.87 -13.81 -35.22
CA ASN A 2 -56.62 -14.50 -33.94
C ASN A 2 -56.93 -15.98 -34.11
N PRO A 3 -56.48 -16.98 -33.29
CA PRO A 3 -56.91 -17.08 -31.90
C PRO A 3 -55.88 -17.64 -30.89
N THR A 4 -55.88 -17.11 -29.68
CA THR A 4 -56.15 -17.67 -28.33
C THR A 4 -55.99 -19.19 -28.09
N ARG A 5 -55.26 -19.57 -26.99
CA ARG A 5 -55.54 -20.59 -25.95
C ARG A 5 -54.61 -20.32 -24.77
N ARG A 6 -55.01 -19.88 -23.66
CA ARG A 6 -55.75 -20.30 -22.45
C ARG A 6 -55.26 -21.55 -21.76
N LEU A 7 -54.87 -21.32 -20.48
CA LEU A 7 -55.10 -22.03 -19.21
C LEU A 7 -54.32 -23.32 -18.89
N GLY A 8 -53.80 -23.31 -17.65
CA GLY A 8 -53.39 -24.46 -16.85
C GLY A 8 -52.89 -24.08 -15.47
N LEU A 9 -53.81 -23.63 -14.62
CA LEU A 9 -53.62 -23.46 -13.16
C LEU A 9 -53.83 -24.84 -12.52
N GLN A 10 -52.85 -25.35 -11.74
CA GLN A 10 -53.15 -26.37 -10.74
C GLN A 10 -52.34 -26.10 -9.47
N ALA A 11 -53.07 -25.70 -8.46
CA ALA A 11 -52.69 -25.69 -7.06
C ALA A 11 -52.71 -27.14 -6.50
N ASN A 12 -51.71 -27.57 -5.81
CA ASN A 12 -51.79 -28.72 -4.93
C ASN A 12 -51.43 -28.29 -3.50
N LEU A 13 -52.50 -28.17 -2.74
CA LEU A 13 -52.53 -28.02 -1.30
C LEU A 13 -52.48 -29.43 -0.68
N ILE A 14 -51.41 -29.77 0.04
CA ILE A 14 -51.39 -30.96 0.87
C ILE A 14 -51.29 -30.52 2.34
N PHE A 15 -52.42 -30.65 3.03
CA PHE A 15 -52.56 -30.66 4.48
C PHE A 15 -51.97 -31.98 5.03
N VAL A 16 -51.03 -31.91 5.97
CA VAL A 16 -50.74 -33.05 6.83
C VAL A 16 -50.79 -32.59 8.29
N LEU A 17 -51.85 -33.02 8.92
CA LEU A 17 -52.15 -32.97 10.35
C LEU A 17 -51.30 -34.08 11.04
N GLY A 18 -50.44 -33.74 11.97
CA GLY A 18 -49.59 -34.71 12.70
C GLY A 18 -49.40 -34.33 14.18
N LEU A 19 -50.33 -34.73 14.96
CA LEU A 19 -50.31 -35.32 16.31
C LEU A 19 -49.24 -34.82 17.31
N LEU A 20 -49.68 -34.02 18.28
CA LEU A 20 -48.99 -33.73 19.55
C LEU A 20 -48.89 -35.04 20.38
N LEU A 21 -47.67 -35.44 20.69
CA LEU A 21 -47.38 -36.40 21.80
C LEU A 21 -46.42 -35.73 22.77
N ALA A 22 -46.93 -35.20 23.85
CA ALA A 22 -46.20 -34.65 24.96
C ALA A 22 -45.58 -35.80 25.78
N LEU A 23 -44.28 -35.98 25.69
CA LEU A 23 -43.51 -36.84 26.63
C LEU A 23 -42.92 -35.95 27.74
N MET A 24 -43.48 -36.05 28.92
CA MET A 24 -42.92 -35.55 30.19
C MET A 24 -41.60 -36.27 30.48
N LEU A 25 -40.47 -35.59 30.33
CA LEU A 25 -39.20 -36.03 30.87
C LEU A 25 -38.88 -35.19 32.13
N PRO A 26 -38.38 -35.79 33.20
CA PRO A 26 -38.04 -35.06 34.45
C PRO A 26 -36.85 -34.13 34.20
N ALA A 27 -36.93 -32.92 34.72
CA ALA A 27 -35.88 -31.91 34.69
C ALA A 27 -34.64 -32.42 35.45
N VAL A 28 -33.60 -32.75 34.70
CA VAL A 28 -32.25 -32.93 35.28
C VAL A 28 -31.69 -31.53 35.52
N LYS A 29 -31.52 -31.21 36.82
CA LYS A 29 -30.83 -30.00 37.27
C LYS A 29 -29.40 -30.04 36.79
N ALA A 30 -29.08 -29.32 35.73
CA ALA A 30 -27.71 -29.13 35.29
C ALA A 30 -26.98 -28.28 36.37
N GLN A 31 -26.01 -28.88 37.03
CA GLN A 31 -25.02 -28.14 37.82
C GLN A 31 -24.16 -27.31 36.87
N SER A 32 -24.15 -26.00 37.07
CA SER A 32 -23.19 -25.11 36.41
C SER A 32 -21.78 -25.57 36.74
N PRO A 33 -20.93 -25.78 35.72
CA PRO A 33 -19.50 -25.98 35.96
C PRO A 33 -18.91 -24.72 36.57
N ALA A 34 -18.06 -24.90 37.59
CA ALA A 34 -17.27 -23.84 38.20
C ALA A 34 -16.47 -23.09 37.10
N PRO A 35 -16.25 -21.78 37.27
CA PRO A 35 -15.45 -21.04 36.28
C PRO A 35 -14.06 -21.66 36.20
N ALA A 36 -13.74 -22.21 35.02
CA ALA A 36 -12.38 -22.61 34.71
C ALA A 36 -11.52 -21.36 34.78
N THR A 37 -10.48 -21.40 35.58
CA THR A 37 -9.45 -20.37 35.64
C THR A 37 -8.78 -20.34 34.26
N GLU A 38 -9.23 -19.45 33.43
CA GLU A 38 -8.65 -19.21 32.10
C GLU A 38 -7.22 -18.71 32.33
N SER A 39 -6.25 -19.61 32.13
CA SER A 39 -4.86 -19.25 32.11
C SER A 39 -4.65 -18.32 30.90
N VAL A 40 -4.60 -17.01 31.17
CA VAL A 40 -4.20 -16.01 30.17
C VAL A 40 -2.86 -16.47 29.58
N PRO A 41 -2.76 -16.73 28.26
CA PRO A 41 -1.50 -17.13 27.69
C PRO A 41 -0.52 -15.97 27.90
N VAL A 42 0.49 -16.19 28.72
CA VAL A 42 1.62 -15.28 28.90
C VAL A 42 2.23 -15.09 27.53
N ARG A 43 2.00 -13.94 26.92
CA ARG A 43 2.73 -13.57 25.71
C ARG A 43 4.21 -13.66 26.05
N PRO A 44 5.01 -14.47 25.33
CA PRO A 44 6.44 -14.51 25.57
C PRO A 44 6.98 -13.09 25.47
N SER A 45 7.66 -12.63 26.51
CA SER A 45 8.42 -11.38 26.46
C SER A 45 9.32 -11.42 25.23
N PRO A 46 9.42 -10.33 24.44
CA PRO A 46 10.27 -10.31 23.26
C PRO A 46 11.71 -10.64 23.70
N SER A 47 12.21 -11.78 23.24
CA SER A 47 13.57 -12.22 23.53
C SER A 47 14.56 -11.11 23.12
N ALA A 48 15.56 -10.85 23.97
CA ALA A 48 16.70 -10.01 23.65
C ALA A 48 17.33 -10.54 22.34
N GLY A 49 17.20 -9.74 21.23
CA GLY A 49 17.66 -10.14 19.89
C GLY A 49 16.64 -10.00 18.77
N ALA A 50 15.38 -9.61 19.07
CA ALA A 50 14.38 -9.35 18.02
C ALA A 50 14.86 -8.19 17.12
N THR A 51 14.85 -8.40 15.81
CA THR A 51 15.13 -7.36 14.81
C THR A 51 13.84 -6.64 14.45
N GLU A 52 13.85 -5.32 14.56
CA GLU A 52 12.78 -4.50 14.00
C GLU A 52 13.01 -4.35 12.50
N PHE A 53 11.94 -4.38 11.71
CA PHE A 53 12.02 -4.15 10.27
C PHE A 53 10.90 -3.23 9.80
N ALA A 54 11.21 -2.43 8.79
CA ALA A 54 10.27 -1.67 7.99
C ALA A 54 10.30 -2.16 6.54
N THR A 55 9.17 -2.02 5.85
CA THR A 55 9.08 -2.34 4.43
C THR A 55 8.57 -1.13 3.67
N ALA A 56 9.08 -0.97 2.46
CA ALA A 56 8.69 0.05 1.50
C ALA A 56 8.79 -0.55 0.08
N THR A 57 8.49 0.25 -0.90
CA THR A 57 8.68 -0.05 -2.32
C THR A 57 9.74 0.87 -2.89
N ALA A 58 10.50 0.40 -3.87
CA ALA A 58 11.41 1.22 -4.67
C ALA A 58 11.25 0.89 -6.15
N PHE A 59 11.67 1.79 -7.03
CA PHE A 59 11.69 1.55 -8.47
C PHE A 59 12.95 2.13 -9.13
N LEU A 60 13.39 1.49 -10.21
CA LEU A 60 14.57 1.89 -10.97
C LEU A 60 14.31 3.19 -11.73
N VAL A 61 15.21 4.16 -11.58
CA VAL A 61 15.22 5.45 -12.30
C VAL A 61 16.44 5.61 -13.19
N ALA A 62 17.52 4.86 -12.92
CA ALA A 62 18.70 4.71 -13.76
C ALA A 62 19.30 3.31 -13.47
N PRO A 63 20.25 2.80 -14.27
CA PRO A 63 20.92 1.52 -13.98
C PRO A 63 21.47 1.48 -12.56
N ARG A 64 21.03 0.48 -11.76
CA ARG A 64 21.41 0.28 -10.35
C ARG A 64 20.94 1.36 -9.37
N LEU A 65 20.23 2.42 -9.81
CA LEU A 65 19.74 3.50 -8.98
C LEU A 65 18.21 3.41 -8.85
N LEU A 66 17.73 3.38 -7.61
CA LEU A 66 16.33 3.28 -7.27
C LEU A 66 15.89 4.44 -6.39
N VAL A 67 14.64 4.84 -6.56
CA VAL A 67 13.95 5.76 -5.65
C VAL A 67 13.05 4.99 -4.71
N SER A 68 13.00 5.42 -3.46
CA SER A 68 12.09 4.92 -2.42
C SER A 68 11.61 6.04 -1.51
N ALA A 69 10.70 5.75 -0.56
CA ALA A 69 10.33 6.68 0.49
C ALA A 69 11.35 6.63 1.65
N GLN A 70 11.78 7.81 2.09
CA GLN A 70 12.80 7.93 3.14
C GLN A 70 12.30 7.39 4.50
N HIS A 71 11.02 7.62 4.87
CA HIS A 71 10.47 7.15 6.15
C HIS A 71 10.46 5.62 6.28
N GLY A 72 10.54 4.87 5.16
CA GLY A 72 10.68 3.41 5.15
C GLY A 72 12.07 2.91 5.57
N LEU A 73 13.05 3.80 5.69
CA LEU A 73 14.44 3.47 6.00
C LEU A 73 14.72 3.69 7.48
N ILE A 74 14.34 2.75 8.36
CA ILE A 74 14.54 2.83 9.81
C ILE A 74 16.01 2.73 10.23
N ASN A 75 16.87 2.20 9.33
CA ASN A 75 18.31 2.17 9.46
C ASN A 75 18.93 2.23 8.06
N ARG A 76 19.67 3.30 7.77
CA ARG A 76 20.27 3.55 6.45
C ARG A 76 21.41 2.60 6.11
N ASP A 77 22.02 1.97 7.11
CA ASP A 77 23.14 1.03 6.91
C ASP A 77 22.69 -0.40 6.63
N ARG A 78 21.42 -0.72 6.87
CA ARG A 78 20.86 -2.06 6.74
C ARG A 78 19.60 -2.05 5.87
N VAL A 79 19.81 -1.69 4.62
CA VAL A 79 18.77 -1.63 3.58
C VAL A 79 19.00 -2.74 2.57
N PHE A 80 17.94 -3.44 2.21
CA PHE A 80 17.97 -4.51 1.23
C PHE A 80 16.81 -4.30 0.24
N VAL A 81 17.03 -4.68 -1.02
CA VAL A 81 16.02 -4.61 -2.08
C VAL A 81 15.90 -5.96 -2.78
N GLY A 82 14.70 -6.32 -3.21
CA GLY A 82 14.46 -7.60 -3.89
C GLY A 82 13.06 -7.70 -4.48
N ALA A 83 12.80 -8.80 -5.18
CA ALA A 83 11.53 -9.03 -5.90
C ALA A 83 10.33 -9.42 -5.01
N GLY A 84 10.46 -9.30 -3.68
CA GLY A 84 9.39 -9.64 -2.75
C GLY A 84 9.52 -11.05 -2.15
N ARG A 85 8.39 -11.62 -1.70
CA ARG A 85 8.36 -12.91 -0.99
C ARG A 85 9.00 -14.03 -1.80
N GLY A 86 9.97 -14.74 -1.18
CA GLY A 86 10.71 -15.82 -1.84
C GLY A 86 11.77 -15.37 -2.83
N GLY A 87 11.85 -14.07 -3.14
CA GLY A 87 12.88 -13.49 -3.98
C GLY A 87 14.22 -13.31 -3.26
N LYS A 88 15.29 -13.22 -4.04
CA LYS A 88 16.62 -12.87 -3.53
C LYS A 88 16.64 -11.38 -3.19
N PHE A 89 17.20 -11.05 -2.02
CA PHE A 89 17.45 -9.67 -1.61
C PHE A 89 18.95 -9.37 -1.71
N VAL A 90 19.26 -8.19 -2.21
CA VAL A 90 20.63 -7.66 -2.25
C VAL A 90 20.73 -6.42 -1.36
N ARG A 91 21.90 -6.15 -0.84
CA ARG A 91 22.14 -4.95 -0.02
C ARG A 91 22.06 -3.72 -0.90
N ALA A 92 21.39 -2.69 -0.41
CA ALA A 92 21.33 -1.38 -1.03
C ALA A 92 22.07 -0.36 -0.18
N LYS A 93 22.78 0.56 -0.84
CA LYS A 93 23.41 1.73 -0.22
C LYS A 93 22.48 2.92 -0.36
N VAL A 94 22.25 3.67 0.71
CA VAL A 94 21.55 4.96 0.66
C VAL A 94 22.52 6.00 0.15
N VAL A 95 22.24 6.57 -1.02
CA VAL A 95 23.09 7.57 -1.70
C VAL A 95 22.74 8.98 -1.26
N ALA A 96 21.43 9.28 -1.24
CA ALA A 96 20.89 10.59 -0.84
C ALA A 96 19.52 10.45 -0.24
N THR A 97 19.11 11.45 0.57
CA THR A 97 17.74 11.54 1.11
C THR A 97 17.28 12.98 1.12
N ASP A 98 15.96 13.17 0.98
CA ASP A 98 15.27 14.43 1.20
C ASP A 98 14.12 14.21 2.19
N ASP A 99 14.31 14.67 3.43
CA ASP A 99 13.33 14.48 4.52
C ASP A 99 12.05 15.30 4.29
N ARG A 100 12.12 16.39 3.53
CA ARG A 100 10.98 17.25 3.20
C ARG A 100 10.07 16.58 2.18
N LEU A 101 10.66 16.06 1.11
CA LEU A 101 9.96 15.36 0.04
C LEU A 101 9.70 13.89 0.35
N ASP A 102 10.29 13.38 1.44
CA ASP A 102 10.24 11.97 1.81
C ASP A 102 10.82 11.03 0.75
N LEU A 103 11.91 11.45 0.10
CA LEU A 103 12.59 10.69 -0.93
C LEU A 103 13.92 10.12 -0.44
N ALA A 104 14.26 8.94 -0.95
CA ALA A 104 15.58 8.33 -0.81
C ALA A 104 16.06 7.81 -2.17
N LEU A 105 17.33 8.06 -2.49
CA LEU A 105 18.05 7.46 -3.61
C LEU A 105 18.88 6.30 -3.08
N LEU A 106 18.66 5.11 -3.64
CA LEU A 106 19.33 3.87 -3.29
C LEU A 106 20.18 3.39 -4.45
N GLU A 107 21.36 2.82 -4.15
CA GLU A 107 22.19 2.10 -5.11
C GLU A 107 22.22 0.62 -4.75
N ALA A 108 21.91 -0.26 -5.71
CA ALA A 108 21.93 -1.70 -5.52
C ALA A 108 22.27 -2.44 -6.83
N ASP A 109 22.87 -3.62 -6.68
CA ASP A 109 23.19 -4.49 -7.83
C ASP A 109 21.97 -5.29 -8.25
N VAL A 110 21.07 -4.63 -8.95
CA VAL A 110 19.82 -5.19 -9.46
C VAL A 110 19.69 -4.93 -10.95
N ALA A 111 19.07 -5.89 -11.66
CA ALA A 111 18.72 -5.75 -13.06
C ALA A 111 17.30 -5.18 -13.22
N GLY A 112 17.04 -4.56 -14.33
CA GLY A 112 15.74 -4.02 -14.71
C GLY A 112 15.90 -2.78 -15.60
N GLU A 113 14.82 -2.39 -16.26
CA GLU A 113 14.79 -1.18 -17.09
C GLU A 113 14.37 0.02 -16.24
N PRO A 114 15.14 1.14 -16.26
CA PRO A 114 14.72 2.37 -15.60
C PRO A 114 13.38 2.86 -16.14
N LEU A 115 12.50 3.31 -15.25
CA LEU A 115 11.22 3.87 -15.62
C LEU A 115 11.39 5.31 -16.13
N ALA A 116 10.79 5.63 -17.27
CA ALA A 116 10.70 7.01 -17.73
C ALA A 116 9.75 7.82 -16.84
N ILE A 117 10.08 9.08 -16.60
CA ILE A 117 9.34 9.99 -15.71
C ILE A 117 8.60 11.01 -16.59
N ALA A 118 7.31 11.22 -16.33
CA ALA A 118 6.53 12.24 -17.02
C ALA A 118 6.92 13.65 -16.57
N ALA A 119 7.10 14.56 -17.49
CA ALA A 119 7.18 15.99 -17.21
C ALA A 119 5.83 16.44 -16.61
N TRP A 120 5.83 17.01 -15.41
CA TRP A 120 4.60 17.27 -14.65
C TRP A 120 3.63 18.22 -15.34
N ASP A 121 4.13 19.22 -16.05
CA ASP A 121 3.35 20.18 -16.83
C ASP A 121 2.49 19.54 -17.93
N SER A 122 2.82 18.31 -18.33
CA SER A 122 2.06 17.52 -19.29
C SER A 122 0.98 16.61 -18.66
N VAL A 123 0.90 16.55 -17.31
CA VAL A 123 0.04 15.62 -16.56
C VAL A 123 -1.27 16.29 -16.16
N PRO A 124 -2.40 16.01 -16.84
CA PRO A 124 -3.68 16.61 -16.48
C PRO A 124 -4.38 15.86 -15.33
N ILE A 125 -5.22 16.57 -14.58
CA ILE A 125 -6.18 15.96 -13.64
C ILE A 125 -7.17 15.10 -14.43
N GLY A 126 -7.57 13.95 -13.85
CA GLY A 126 -8.53 13.03 -14.45
C GLY A 126 -7.91 11.89 -15.25
N ILE A 127 -6.58 11.83 -15.39
CA ILE A 127 -5.93 10.70 -16.08
C ILE A 127 -6.03 9.43 -15.25
N GLU A 128 -6.09 8.30 -15.95
CA GLU A 128 -5.95 6.98 -15.32
C GLU A 128 -4.52 6.75 -14.86
N VAL A 129 -4.38 6.22 -13.66
CA VAL A 129 -3.12 5.89 -13.03
C VAL A 129 -3.15 4.52 -12.39
N ALA A 130 -1.99 3.89 -12.33
CA ALA A 130 -1.76 2.64 -11.60
C ALA A 130 -0.68 2.87 -10.53
N ALA A 131 -0.90 2.34 -9.33
CA ALA A 131 0.08 2.30 -8.26
C ALA A 131 0.66 0.89 -8.16
N LEU A 132 1.99 0.75 -8.26
CA LEU A 132 2.69 -0.52 -8.12
C LEU A 132 3.48 -0.54 -6.81
N GLY A 133 3.45 -1.67 -6.11
CA GLY A 133 4.21 -1.79 -4.88
C GLY A 133 4.00 -3.09 -4.14
N PHE A 134 4.54 -3.14 -2.91
CA PHE A 134 4.50 -4.30 -2.04
C PHE A 134 3.72 -3.99 -0.75
N PRO A 135 2.38 -3.99 -0.81
CA PRO A 135 1.56 -3.72 0.37
C PRO A 135 1.77 -4.79 1.44
N ARG A 136 1.76 -4.38 2.71
CA ARG A 136 1.78 -5.32 3.83
C ARG A 136 0.41 -5.96 4.00
N SER A 137 0.38 -7.29 4.09
CA SER A 137 -0.84 -8.05 4.38
C SER A 137 -0.72 -8.69 5.76
N ALA A 138 -1.73 -8.51 6.62
CA ALA A 138 -1.74 -9.03 8.00
C ALA A 138 -0.44 -8.74 8.80
N GLY A 139 0.19 -7.57 8.56
CA GLY A 139 1.42 -7.16 9.23
C GLY A 139 2.72 -7.74 8.65
N ALA A 140 2.65 -8.66 7.69
CA ALA A 140 3.80 -9.24 7.00
C ALA A 140 4.05 -8.54 5.64
N PRO A 141 5.28 -8.64 5.08
CA PRO A 141 5.55 -8.24 3.71
C PRO A 141 4.65 -9.02 2.74
N GLY A 142 3.99 -8.31 1.83
CA GLY A 142 3.11 -8.88 0.82
C GLY A 142 3.81 -9.16 -0.51
N ASP A 143 3.06 -9.73 -1.43
CA ASP A 143 3.47 -9.86 -2.83
C ASP A 143 3.27 -8.53 -3.56
N GLN A 144 3.95 -8.37 -4.71
CA GLN A 144 3.79 -7.20 -5.55
C GLN A 144 2.35 -7.10 -6.06
N ARG A 145 1.78 -5.90 -6.02
CA ARG A 145 0.42 -5.62 -6.47
C ARG A 145 0.36 -4.37 -7.33
N ILE A 146 -0.64 -4.34 -8.20
CA ILE A 146 -1.06 -3.17 -8.93
C ILE A 146 -2.48 -2.81 -8.51
N THR A 147 -2.73 -1.53 -8.26
CA THR A 147 -4.06 -0.96 -8.04
C THR A 147 -4.26 0.19 -9.01
N THR A 148 -5.48 0.42 -9.46
CA THR A 148 -5.80 1.45 -10.45
C THR A 148 -6.75 2.48 -9.90
N GLY A 149 -6.71 3.67 -10.47
CA GLY A 149 -7.57 4.80 -10.14
C GLY A 149 -7.32 5.96 -11.07
N ILE A 150 -7.70 7.16 -10.62
CA ILE A 150 -7.45 8.41 -11.36
C ILE A 150 -6.65 9.38 -10.49
N LEU A 151 -5.89 10.26 -11.11
CA LEU A 151 -5.37 11.47 -10.51
C LEU A 151 -6.54 12.45 -10.40
N ASN A 152 -7.10 12.62 -9.22
CA ASN A 152 -8.35 13.34 -9.02
C ASN A 152 -8.20 14.77 -8.49
N GLY A 153 -6.98 15.22 -8.16
CA GLY A 153 -6.76 16.59 -7.78
C GLY A 153 -5.35 16.89 -7.31
N GLU A 154 -5.01 18.16 -7.26
CA GLU A 154 -3.81 18.63 -6.57
C GLU A 154 -4.09 18.79 -5.07
N HIS A 155 -3.10 18.50 -4.25
CA HIS A 155 -3.21 18.70 -2.82
C HIS A 155 -2.29 19.83 -2.37
N GLN A 156 -2.90 20.85 -1.76
CA GLN A 156 -2.17 21.95 -1.17
C GLN A 156 -1.98 21.75 0.34
N GLN A 157 -0.73 21.71 0.78
CA GLN A 157 -0.41 21.66 2.19
C GLN A 157 0.52 22.83 2.56
N ARG A 158 0.10 23.65 3.52
CA ARG A 158 0.86 24.84 3.99
C ARG A 158 1.26 25.78 2.83
N GLY A 159 0.33 26.03 1.89
CA GLY A 159 0.55 26.89 0.74
C GLY A 159 1.43 26.29 -0.38
N ARG A 160 1.74 24.98 -0.33
CA ARG A 160 2.56 24.27 -1.32
C ARG A 160 1.75 23.17 -1.98
N SER A 161 1.86 23.05 -3.29
CA SER A 161 1.21 22.02 -4.11
C SER A 161 2.23 20.96 -4.54
N ASP A 162 2.96 20.36 -3.58
CA ASP A 162 3.98 19.35 -3.87
C ASP A 162 3.36 17.97 -4.19
N TRP A 163 2.08 17.78 -3.81
CA TRP A 163 1.38 16.51 -3.82
C TRP A 163 0.16 16.54 -4.72
N PHE A 164 -0.25 15.37 -5.18
CA PHE A 164 -1.54 15.17 -5.81
C PHE A 164 -2.31 14.03 -5.13
N GLN A 165 -3.63 14.09 -5.25
CA GLN A 165 -4.53 13.08 -4.76
C GLN A 165 -4.85 12.07 -5.86
N LEU A 166 -4.97 10.78 -5.49
CA LEU A 166 -5.38 9.72 -6.39
C LEU A 166 -6.38 8.78 -5.70
N SER A 167 -7.23 8.12 -6.50
CA SER A 167 -8.23 7.17 -6.01
C SER A 167 -7.73 5.71 -6.01
N ALA A 168 -6.58 5.41 -6.60
CA ALA A 168 -5.98 4.08 -6.52
C ALA A 168 -5.73 3.69 -5.06
N GLU A 169 -6.08 2.46 -4.70
CA GLU A 169 -5.93 1.96 -3.33
C GLU A 169 -4.44 1.83 -2.96
N ILE A 170 -4.07 2.40 -1.82
CA ILE A 170 -2.70 2.42 -1.31
C ILE A 170 -2.69 1.93 0.14
N HIS A 171 -1.78 1.00 0.44
CA HIS A 171 -1.56 0.45 1.77
C HIS A 171 -0.13 0.65 2.25
N ARG A 172 0.08 0.44 3.54
CA ARG A 172 1.44 0.40 4.12
C ARG A 172 2.31 -0.59 3.37
N GLY A 173 3.51 -0.17 2.99
CA GLY A 173 4.44 -0.92 2.16
C GLY A 173 4.48 -0.44 0.70
N ASN A 174 3.44 0.23 0.20
CA ASN A 174 3.47 0.86 -1.13
C ASN A 174 4.31 2.15 -1.16
N SER A 175 4.60 2.76 0.00
CA SER A 175 5.42 3.98 0.11
C SER A 175 6.73 3.86 -0.66
N GLY A 176 7.05 4.85 -1.48
CA GLY A 176 8.21 4.87 -2.37
C GLY A 176 7.98 4.18 -3.72
N GLY A 177 6.84 3.51 -3.91
CA GLY A 177 6.45 2.94 -5.19
C GLY A 177 6.03 3.99 -6.22
N PRO A 178 6.08 3.64 -7.53
CA PRO A 178 5.69 4.55 -8.59
C PRO A 178 4.17 4.62 -8.73
N VAL A 179 3.68 5.82 -9.05
CA VAL A 179 2.38 6.02 -9.69
C VAL A 179 2.63 6.19 -11.19
N ILE A 180 2.05 5.30 -12.00
CA ILE A 180 2.32 5.18 -13.44
C ILE A 180 1.05 5.55 -14.20
N ALA A 181 1.16 6.41 -15.20
CA ALA A 181 0.08 6.72 -16.12
C ALA A 181 -0.13 5.59 -17.16
N ALA A 182 -1.24 5.61 -17.87
CA ALA A 182 -1.59 4.58 -18.85
C ALA A 182 -0.58 4.46 -20.02
N ASP A 183 0.25 5.47 -20.27
CA ASP A 183 1.33 5.40 -21.26
C ASP A 183 2.59 4.67 -20.76
N GLY A 184 2.66 4.36 -19.46
CA GLY A 184 3.78 3.69 -18.81
C GLY A 184 4.80 4.63 -18.17
N THR A 185 4.55 5.94 -18.14
CA THR A 185 5.45 6.90 -17.49
C THR A 185 5.10 7.13 -16.01
N VAL A 186 6.10 7.40 -15.19
CA VAL A 186 5.93 7.70 -13.77
C VAL A 186 5.46 9.14 -13.61
N VAL A 187 4.28 9.35 -13.04
CA VAL A 187 3.71 10.68 -12.74
C VAL A 187 3.90 11.09 -11.28
N GLY A 188 4.33 10.16 -10.41
CA GLY A 188 4.60 10.48 -9.01
C GLY A 188 5.14 9.32 -8.20
N VAL A 189 5.44 9.61 -6.91
CA VAL A 189 5.94 8.64 -5.92
C VAL A 189 4.95 8.56 -4.77
N ILE A 190 4.52 7.34 -4.44
CA ILE A 190 3.60 7.08 -3.33
C ILE A 190 4.25 7.47 -2.01
N SER A 191 3.56 8.28 -1.19
CA SER A 191 4.00 8.59 0.17
C SER A 191 2.83 8.56 1.16
N HIS A 192 3.07 8.00 2.33
CA HIS A 192 2.12 7.97 3.45
C HIS A 192 2.31 9.15 4.43
N LYS A 193 3.14 10.13 4.08
CA LYS A 193 3.42 11.26 4.97
C LYS A 193 2.20 12.17 5.21
N LEU A 194 1.20 12.09 4.33
CA LEU A 194 -0.10 12.73 4.50
C LEU A 194 -1.06 11.69 5.11
N ASP A 195 -1.07 11.66 6.44
CA ASP A 195 -1.85 10.69 7.22
C ASP A 195 -3.35 10.98 7.07
N ALA A 196 -4.06 10.17 6.28
CA ALA A 196 -5.53 10.17 6.26
C ALA A 196 -6.12 9.96 7.67
N LEU A 197 -5.39 9.25 8.56
CA LEU A 197 -5.74 9.06 9.96
C LEU A 197 -5.73 10.38 10.75
N ARG A 198 -4.78 11.28 10.52
CA ARG A 198 -4.77 12.61 11.17
C ARG A 198 -5.91 13.51 10.70
N THR A 199 -6.37 13.32 9.47
CA THR A 199 -7.57 14.01 8.96
C THR A 199 -8.82 13.41 9.59
N ALA A 200 -8.90 12.08 9.70
CA ALA A 200 -10.00 11.38 10.35
C ALA A 200 -10.14 11.74 11.84
N GLU A 201 -9.03 11.85 12.59
CA GLU A 201 -9.04 12.28 13.98
C GLU A 201 -9.57 13.71 14.17
N LYS A 202 -9.39 14.59 13.17
CA LYS A 202 -9.86 15.96 13.21
C LYS A 202 -11.29 16.16 12.70
N THR A 203 -11.73 15.33 11.75
CA THR A 203 -13.03 15.48 11.08
C THR A 203 -14.05 14.44 11.49
N ASN A 204 -13.65 13.40 12.25
CA ASN A 204 -14.46 12.23 12.60
C ASN A 204 -15.01 11.48 11.37
N GLU A 205 -14.39 11.67 10.20
CA GLU A 205 -14.69 10.98 8.94
C GLU A 205 -13.48 10.19 8.51
N LEU A 206 -13.67 8.91 8.17
CA LEU A 206 -12.64 8.09 7.51
C LEU A 206 -12.74 8.32 5.99
N PRO A 207 -11.86 9.14 5.41
CA PRO A 207 -11.89 9.34 3.96
C PRO A 207 -11.52 8.04 3.26
N GLN A 208 -12.45 7.51 2.46
CA GLN A 208 -12.19 6.35 1.61
C GLN A 208 -11.57 6.83 0.27
N ASN A 209 -10.59 6.08 -0.23
CA ASN A 209 -9.94 6.36 -1.52
C ASN A 209 -9.27 7.74 -1.64
N VAL A 210 -8.81 8.30 -0.52
CA VAL A 210 -8.04 9.54 -0.48
C VAL A 210 -6.59 9.18 -0.22
N ASN A 211 -5.83 9.03 -1.28
CA ASN A 211 -4.41 8.69 -1.24
C ASN A 211 -3.59 9.80 -1.91
N PHE A 212 -2.33 9.92 -1.54
CA PHE A 212 -1.47 11.00 -2.02
C PHE A 212 -0.16 10.47 -2.57
N ALA A 213 0.33 11.15 -3.59
CA ALA A 213 1.65 10.92 -4.16
C ALA A 213 2.37 12.25 -4.40
N LEU A 214 3.69 12.23 -4.29
CA LEU A 214 4.56 13.33 -4.65
C LEU A 214 4.57 13.49 -6.17
N LYS A 215 4.44 14.72 -6.67
CA LYS A 215 4.47 15.03 -8.10
C LYS A 215 5.81 14.65 -8.73
N SER A 216 5.78 14.18 -9.98
CA SER A 216 6.99 13.84 -10.73
C SER A 216 7.99 15.01 -10.87
N GLN A 217 7.55 16.25 -10.84
CA GLN A 217 8.44 17.41 -10.87
C GLN A 217 9.45 17.39 -9.72
N HIS A 218 8.99 17.10 -8.48
CA HIS A 218 9.87 17.06 -7.31
C HIS A 218 10.81 15.86 -7.34
N LEU A 219 10.37 14.73 -7.91
CA LEU A 219 11.22 13.58 -8.18
C LEU A 219 12.34 13.94 -9.18
N ILE A 220 11.99 14.61 -10.27
CA ILE A 220 12.92 15.06 -11.30
C ILE A 220 13.97 16.00 -10.69
N ASP A 221 13.54 16.99 -9.91
CA ASP A 221 14.42 17.98 -9.29
C ASP A 221 15.37 17.31 -8.29
N PHE A 222 14.86 16.40 -7.45
CA PHE A 222 15.69 15.62 -6.52
C PHE A 222 16.75 14.79 -7.25
N LEU A 223 16.39 14.07 -8.32
CA LEU A 223 17.31 13.22 -9.05
C LEU A 223 18.35 14.03 -9.84
N ARG A 224 17.96 15.16 -10.44
CA ARG A 224 18.88 16.08 -11.12
C ARG A 224 19.90 16.69 -10.17
N ALA A 225 19.48 17.06 -8.94
CA ALA A 225 20.39 17.54 -7.90
C ALA A 225 21.44 16.51 -7.51
N GLN A 226 21.18 15.22 -7.69
CA GLN A 226 22.13 14.13 -7.49
C GLN A 226 22.85 13.71 -8.79
N SER A 227 22.70 14.45 -9.88
CA SER A 227 23.31 14.15 -11.19
C SER A 227 22.91 12.75 -11.74
N VAL A 228 21.72 12.25 -11.40
CA VAL A 228 21.22 10.97 -11.90
C VAL A 228 20.78 11.12 -13.36
N PRO A 229 21.23 10.26 -14.30
CA PRO A 229 20.83 10.30 -15.69
C PRO A 229 19.43 9.70 -15.86
N ILE A 230 18.39 10.54 -15.79
CA ILE A 230 16.99 10.14 -15.90
C ILE A 230 16.41 10.42 -17.28
N THR A 231 15.43 9.63 -17.70
CA THR A 231 14.63 9.87 -18.89
C THR A 231 13.35 10.61 -18.50
N VAL A 232 13.22 11.87 -18.93
CA VAL A 232 12.02 12.68 -18.73
C VAL A 232 11.34 12.89 -20.09
N VAL A 233 10.04 12.59 -20.16
CA VAL A 233 9.24 12.70 -21.38
C VAL A 233 7.90 13.36 -21.08
N PRO A 234 7.28 14.06 -22.07
CA PRO A 234 5.90 14.48 -21.93
C PRO A 234 4.97 13.26 -21.90
N LEU A 235 3.85 13.35 -21.18
CA LEU A 235 2.83 12.31 -21.13
C LEU A 235 2.23 12.09 -22.54
N ASN A 236 2.22 10.83 -22.99
CA ASN A 236 1.62 10.45 -24.27
C ASN A 236 0.18 9.94 -24.09
N ARG A 237 -0.80 10.83 -24.19
CA ARG A 237 -2.23 10.51 -24.03
C ARG A 237 -2.81 9.58 -25.09
N SER A 238 -2.13 9.41 -26.22
CA SER A 238 -2.56 8.47 -27.27
C SER A 238 -2.15 7.02 -26.98
N ARG A 239 -1.21 6.80 -26.07
CA ARG A 239 -0.78 5.47 -25.65
C ARG A 239 -1.55 5.06 -24.38
N GLN A 240 -2.38 4.03 -24.51
CA GLN A 240 -3.21 3.50 -23.43
C GLN A 240 -2.91 2.02 -23.21
N GLN A 241 -2.11 1.72 -22.20
CA GLN A 241 -1.81 0.34 -21.77
C GLN A 241 -2.82 -0.07 -20.69
N ARG A 242 -3.31 -1.30 -20.80
CA ARG A 242 -4.19 -1.90 -19.78
C ARG A 242 -3.39 -2.20 -18.50
N PRO A 243 -4.03 -2.28 -17.34
CA PRO A 243 -3.34 -2.51 -16.06
C PRO A 243 -2.42 -3.75 -16.06
N PHE A 244 -2.82 -4.84 -16.70
CA PHE A 244 -1.99 -6.04 -16.77
C PHE A 244 -0.73 -5.83 -17.63
N GLU A 245 -0.81 -5.04 -18.71
CA GLU A 245 0.34 -4.70 -19.57
C GLU A 245 1.33 -3.80 -18.82
N LEU A 246 0.81 -2.81 -18.06
CA LEU A 246 1.61 -2.01 -17.15
C LEU A 246 2.31 -2.88 -16.11
N PHE A 247 1.60 -3.83 -15.50
CA PHE A 247 2.17 -4.74 -14.52
C PHE A 247 3.26 -5.61 -15.13
N GLN A 248 3.01 -6.29 -16.24
CA GLN A 248 3.99 -7.14 -16.90
C GLN A 248 5.26 -6.37 -17.27
N ARG A 249 5.11 -5.14 -17.77
CA ARG A 249 6.23 -4.33 -18.23
C ARG A 249 7.06 -3.76 -17.08
N HIS A 250 6.42 -3.24 -16.03
CA HIS A 250 7.09 -2.43 -15.02
C HIS A 250 7.40 -3.20 -13.73
N SER A 251 6.72 -4.33 -13.45
CA SER A 251 6.96 -5.12 -12.25
C SER A 251 8.42 -5.55 -12.05
N PRO A 252 9.23 -5.88 -13.08
CA PRO A 252 10.64 -6.23 -12.87
C PRO A 252 11.50 -5.08 -12.35
N SER A 253 11.06 -3.83 -12.59
CA SER A 253 11.78 -2.62 -12.19
C SER A 253 11.29 -2.02 -10.87
N VAL A 254 10.28 -2.65 -10.24
CA VAL A 254 9.72 -2.24 -8.94
C VAL A 254 10.05 -3.30 -7.91
N LEU A 255 10.76 -2.91 -6.84
CA LEU A 255 11.35 -3.81 -5.87
C LEU A 255 10.83 -3.52 -4.46
N MET A 256 10.75 -4.56 -3.64
CA MET A 256 10.51 -4.42 -2.21
C MET A 256 11.77 -3.90 -1.53
N VAL A 257 11.61 -2.95 -0.61
CA VAL A 257 12.65 -2.48 0.31
C VAL A 257 12.40 -3.08 1.68
N ILE A 258 13.44 -3.60 2.31
CA ILE A 258 13.46 -4.00 3.71
C ILE A 258 14.59 -3.23 4.39
N SER A 259 14.26 -2.48 5.45
CA SER A 259 15.23 -1.85 6.34
C SER A 259 15.11 -2.48 7.72
N THR A 260 16.26 -2.85 8.32
CA THR A 260 16.31 -3.57 9.60
C THR A 260 17.17 -2.86 10.62
N ARG A 261 16.76 -2.89 11.91
CA ARG A 261 17.62 -2.48 13.03
C ARG A 261 17.48 -3.45 14.20
N PRO A 262 18.54 -3.64 15.02
CA PRO A 262 18.42 -4.36 16.27
C PRO A 262 17.44 -3.65 17.20
N LYS A 263 16.57 -4.37 17.89
CA LYS A 263 15.55 -3.78 18.78
C LYS A 263 16.15 -3.01 19.96
N SER A 264 17.37 -3.33 20.36
CA SER A 264 18.12 -2.61 21.41
C SER A 264 18.49 -1.17 21.05
N GLN A 265 18.44 -0.80 19.76
CA GLN A 265 18.69 0.56 19.26
C GLN A 265 17.41 1.37 19.01
N ALA A 266 16.23 0.84 19.38
CA ALA A 266 15.01 1.61 19.34
C ALA A 266 15.06 2.68 20.44
N GLU A 267 14.89 3.95 20.08
CA GLU A 267 14.74 5.04 21.06
C GLU A 267 13.64 4.70 22.05
N PRO A 268 13.83 4.91 23.37
CA PRO A 268 12.77 4.74 24.34
C PRO A 268 11.65 5.72 23.97
N LYS A 269 10.43 5.20 23.79
CA LYS A 269 9.24 6.01 23.64
C LYS A 269 9.19 6.91 24.87
N GLY A 270 9.30 8.23 24.65
CA GLY A 270 9.30 9.22 25.70
C GLY A 270 8.19 8.93 26.70
N GLN A 271 8.56 8.73 27.94
CA GLN A 271 7.64 8.65 29.06
C GLN A 271 6.97 10.03 29.13
N GLY A 272 5.66 10.05 28.91
CA GLY A 272 4.88 11.25 29.12
C GLY A 272 5.15 11.78 30.52
N GLU A 273 5.71 12.97 30.61
CA GLU A 273 5.76 13.74 31.85
C GLU A 273 4.32 13.92 32.34
N THR A 274 3.94 13.17 33.35
CA THR A 274 2.84 13.54 34.24
C THR A 274 3.32 14.73 35.04
N ARG A 275 2.96 15.94 34.60
CA ARG A 275 3.01 17.10 35.47
C ARG A 275 1.77 17.09 36.37
N ASN A 276 2.05 17.03 37.67
CA ASN A 276 1.10 17.37 38.75
C ASN A 276 0.58 18.81 38.60
#